data_4be6266d390e69149f26ca84d215d0fc
#
_entry.id   4be6266d390e69149f26ca84d215d0fc
#
_cell.length_a   1.000
_cell.length_b   1.000
_cell.length_c   1.000
_cell.angle_alpha   90.00
_cell.angle_beta   90.00
_cell.angle_gamma   90.00
#
_symmetry.space_group_name_H-M   'P 1'
#
loop_
_entity.id
_entity.type
_entity.pdbx_description
1 polymer ?
#
loop_
_entity_poly.entity_id
_entity_poly.type
_entity_poly.pdbx_seq_one_letter_code
_entity_poly.pdbx_strand_id
1 'polypeptide(L)'
;MDEPLFQIFECSNENCRLRMPSDLSVKKLFNCPFCSSEMQPMGSPFGNYHPAKNAGNQSNISLLLDNLRSTENVGSIFRSADGAGVSHIYCCGTTPTAKHPKVKKASLGAELIVSTSYHRNSLVLAAELHAAHALIIALESTPESTSFFDFAFSFNPQQETILVIGNEISGIDP
;
A
#
# COMPACT_ATOMS: atom_id res chain seq x y z
N MET A 1 0.40 -15.26 21.38
CA MET A 1 1.78 -14.90 20.96
C MET A 1 1.96 -13.49 21.46
N ASP A 2 2.91 -13.27 22.34
CA ASP A 2 3.17 -11.94 22.88
C ASP A 2 3.60 -11.03 21.74
N GLU A 3 3.07 -9.81 21.70
CA GLU A 3 3.45 -8.82 20.69
C GLU A 3 4.94 -8.49 20.84
N PRO A 4 5.69 -8.33 19.72
CA PRO A 4 7.10 -7.99 19.79
C PRO A 4 7.30 -6.63 20.46
N LEU A 5 8.18 -6.57 21.45
CA LEU A 5 8.58 -5.35 22.11
C LEU A 5 9.89 -4.85 21.51
N PHE A 6 9.91 -3.59 21.10
CA PHE A 6 11.08 -2.92 20.57
C PHE A 6 11.65 -1.92 21.58
N GLN A 7 12.95 -1.65 21.49
CA GLN A 7 13.60 -0.55 22.20
C GLN A 7 14.63 0.09 21.28
N ILE A 8 14.75 1.40 21.39
CA ILE A 8 15.83 2.13 20.70
C ILE A 8 17.14 1.91 21.45
N PHE A 9 18.19 1.64 20.70
CA PHE A 9 19.55 1.57 21.19
C PHE A 9 20.41 2.61 20.47
N GLU A 10 21.35 3.21 21.19
CA GLU A 10 22.33 4.15 20.66
C GLU A 10 23.76 3.68 20.98
N CYS A 11 24.66 3.82 20.01
CA CYS A 11 26.06 3.48 20.17
C CYS A 11 26.75 4.46 21.13
N SER A 12 27.49 3.93 22.11
CA SER A 12 28.24 4.73 23.09
C SER A 12 29.46 5.47 22.51
N ASN A 13 29.89 5.09 21.31
CA ASN A 13 30.99 5.78 20.64
C ASN A 13 30.51 7.10 20.03
N GLU A 14 31.01 8.20 20.55
CA GLU A 14 30.66 9.60 20.17
C GLU A 14 30.88 9.87 18.67
N ASN A 15 31.83 9.20 18.04
CA ASN A 15 32.10 9.35 16.61
C ASN A 15 31.18 8.50 15.72
N CYS A 16 30.47 7.52 16.30
CA CYS A 16 29.55 6.65 15.58
C CYS A 16 28.10 7.04 15.80
N ARG A 17 27.64 7.06 17.05
CA ARG A 17 26.30 7.44 17.50
C ARG A 17 25.16 6.76 16.71
N LEU A 18 25.42 5.57 16.13
CA LEU A 18 24.38 4.80 15.45
C LEU A 18 23.20 4.61 16.39
N ARG A 19 22.00 4.93 15.92
CA ARG A 19 20.74 4.77 16.66
C ARG A 19 19.79 3.90 15.88
N MET A 20 19.27 2.83 16.50
CA MET A 20 18.40 1.88 15.82
C MET A 20 17.46 1.16 16.80
N PRO A 21 16.27 0.72 16.33
CA PRO A 21 15.41 -0.17 17.10
C PRO A 21 15.97 -1.59 17.15
N SER A 22 15.77 -2.27 18.27
CA SER A 22 16.04 -3.70 18.40
C SER A 22 14.80 -4.40 18.95
N ASP A 23 14.46 -5.56 18.40
CA ASP A 23 13.41 -6.44 18.91
C ASP A 23 13.93 -7.19 20.13
N LEU A 24 13.31 -6.92 21.28
CA LEU A 24 13.71 -7.50 22.56
C LEU A 24 13.33 -8.98 22.70
N SER A 25 12.42 -9.50 21.87
CA SER A 25 12.02 -10.90 21.85
C SER A 25 13.02 -11.81 21.15
N VAL A 26 13.79 -11.27 20.18
CA VAL A 26 14.68 -12.06 19.33
C VAL A 26 16.11 -12.08 19.85
N LYS A 27 16.71 -10.93 20.14
CA LYS A 27 18.07 -10.83 20.67
C LYS A 27 18.34 -9.45 21.24
N LYS A 28 19.00 -9.37 22.40
CA LYS A 28 19.53 -8.10 22.90
C LYS A 28 20.75 -7.71 22.05
N LEU A 29 20.71 -6.49 21.52
CA LEU A 29 21.81 -5.91 20.78
C LEU A 29 22.84 -5.36 21.80
N PHE A 30 23.98 -6.02 21.97
CA PHE A 30 25.00 -5.59 22.92
C PHE A 30 26.11 -4.75 22.26
N ASN A 31 26.39 -4.98 20.97
CA ASN A 31 27.47 -4.33 20.25
C ASN A 31 26.95 -3.66 18.97
N CYS A 32 27.47 -2.46 18.70
CA CYS A 32 27.20 -1.71 17.50
C CYS A 32 27.64 -2.49 16.24
N PRO A 33 26.75 -2.68 15.25
CA PRO A 33 27.12 -3.40 14.03
C PRO A 33 28.12 -2.62 13.16
N PHE A 34 28.34 -1.34 13.43
CA PHE A 34 29.26 -0.48 12.66
C PHE A 34 30.66 -0.41 13.26
N CYS A 35 30.78 -0.21 14.57
CA CYS A 35 32.08 0.04 15.21
C CYS A 35 32.36 -0.90 16.40
N SER A 36 31.49 -1.88 16.65
CA SER A 36 31.58 -2.87 17.73
C SER A 36 31.59 -2.30 19.16
N SER A 37 31.42 -0.98 19.35
CA SER A 37 31.25 -0.39 20.67
C SER A 37 29.92 -0.80 21.31
N GLU A 38 29.78 -0.63 22.61
CA GLU A 38 28.57 -0.98 23.35
C GLU A 38 27.37 -0.19 22.87
N MET A 39 26.19 -0.86 22.80
CA MET A 39 24.90 -0.22 22.51
C MET A 39 24.15 0.02 23.81
N GLN A 40 23.71 1.24 24.04
CA GLN A 40 22.97 1.64 25.23
C GLN A 40 21.46 1.78 24.92
N PRO A 41 20.57 1.28 25.79
CA PRO A 41 19.15 1.44 25.61
C PRO A 41 18.72 2.89 25.84
N MET A 42 17.88 3.40 24.96
CA MET A 42 17.36 4.77 25.00
C MET A 42 15.84 4.77 25.12
N GLY A 43 15.32 5.46 26.11
CA GLY A 43 13.88 5.52 26.37
C GLY A 43 13.31 4.20 26.90
N SER A 44 11.99 4.12 26.95
CA SER A 44 11.26 2.91 27.34
C SER A 44 10.98 1.98 26.16
N PRO A 45 10.86 0.64 26.39
CA PRO A 45 10.40 -0.26 25.37
C PRO A 45 9.00 0.13 24.84
N PHE A 46 8.74 -0.15 23.56
CA PHE A 46 7.47 0.13 22.89
C PHE A 46 7.04 -1.05 22.04
N GLY A 47 5.73 -1.26 21.93
CA GLY A 47 5.16 -2.25 21.01
C GLY A 47 4.97 -1.67 19.61
N ASN A 48 4.80 -2.55 18.62
CA ASN A 48 4.27 -2.13 17.34
C ASN A 48 2.82 -1.67 17.53
N TYR A 49 2.60 -0.37 17.39
CA TYR A 49 1.25 0.13 17.30
C TYR A 49 0.71 -0.18 15.90
N HIS A 50 -0.10 -1.21 15.82
CA HIS A 50 -1.01 -1.37 14.68
C HIS A 50 -2.30 -0.63 15.05
N PRO A 51 -2.58 0.52 14.45
CA PRO A 51 -3.89 1.13 14.66
C PRO A 51 -4.93 0.08 14.31
N ALA A 52 -5.85 -0.18 15.24
CA ALA A 52 -7.03 -0.99 14.95
C ALA A 52 -7.60 -0.43 13.64
N LYS A 53 -8.06 -1.33 12.74
CA LYS A 53 -8.75 -0.92 11.52
C LYS A 53 -9.74 0.17 11.91
N ASN A 54 -9.38 1.42 11.66
CA ASN A 54 -10.32 2.50 11.77
C ASN A 54 -11.33 2.28 10.66
N ALA A 55 -12.45 1.65 11.00
CA ALA A 55 -13.63 1.55 10.14
C ALA A 55 -14.26 2.92 9.84
N GLY A 56 -13.60 4.00 10.26
CA GLY A 56 -14.03 5.37 10.07
C GLY A 56 -13.18 6.07 9.02
N ASN A 57 -13.75 6.35 7.88
CA ASN A 57 -13.26 7.04 6.69
C ASN A 57 -12.58 6.16 5.64
N GLN A 58 -13.25 5.11 5.19
CA GLN A 58 -13.01 4.63 3.83
C GLN A 58 -13.45 5.76 2.89
N SER A 59 -12.53 6.18 2.02
CA SER A 59 -12.88 7.09 0.94
C SER A 59 -13.83 6.37 -0.04
N ASN A 60 -14.67 7.10 -0.76
CA ASN A 60 -15.45 6.53 -1.86
C ASN A 60 -14.59 6.33 -3.12
N ILE A 61 -13.30 6.03 -2.93
CA ILE A 61 -12.34 5.78 -4.00
C ILE A 61 -11.99 4.30 -4.00
N SER A 62 -12.13 3.68 -5.15
CA SER A 62 -11.68 2.31 -5.42
C SER A 62 -10.67 2.30 -6.58
N LEU A 63 -9.84 1.26 -6.67
CA LEU A 63 -8.90 1.07 -7.76
C LEU A 63 -9.34 -0.10 -8.63
N LEU A 64 -9.21 0.04 -9.95
CA LEU A 64 -9.33 -1.05 -10.91
C LEU A 64 -7.95 -1.25 -11.55
N LEU A 65 -7.35 -2.42 -11.30
CA LEU A 65 -6.04 -2.78 -11.83
C LEU A 65 -6.22 -3.65 -13.06
N ASP A 66 -6.01 -3.05 -14.23
CA ASP A 66 -6.25 -3.69 -15.52
C ASP A 66 -4.99 -4.37 -16.05
N ASN A 67 -4.95 -5.71 -15.97
CA ASN A 67 -3.88 -6.53 -16.53
C ASN A 67 -2.46 -6.17 -16.09
N LEU A 68 -2.26 -5.69 -14.85
CA LEU A 68 -0.92 -5.47 -14.30
C LEU A 68 -0.12 -6.77 -14.27
N ARG A 69 1.19 -6.67 -14.48
CA ARG A 69 2.09 -7.83 -14.55
C ARG A 69 3.02 -7.94 -13.33
N SER A 70 3.48 -6.81 -12.81
CA SER A 70 4.46 -6.77 -11.72
C SER A 70 3.79 -6.99 -10.36
N THR A 71 4.21 -8.04 -9.69
CA THR A 71 3.79 -8.32 -8.29
C THR A 71 4.28 -7.24 -7.32
N GLU A 72 5.42 -6.62 -7.63
CA GLU A 72 6.00 -5.53 -6.86
C GLU A 72 5.17 -4.26 -6.99
N ASN A 73 4.74 -3.93 -8.24
CA ASN A 73 3.84 -2.78 -8.48
C ASN A 73 2.50 -2.98 -7.76
N VAL A 74 1.89 -4.16 -7.91
CA VAL A 74 0.62 -4.48 -7.23
C VAL A 74 0.77 -4.38 -5.72
N GLY A 75 1.84 -4.94 -5.14
CA GLY A 75 2.09 -4.83 -3.69
C GLY A 75 2.31 -3.38 -3.24
N SER A 76 3.01 -2.57 -4.03
CA SER A 76 3.19 -1.13 -3.76
C SER A 76 1.88 -0.36 -3.83
N ILE A 77 1.00 -0.70 -4.80
CA ILE A 77 -0.34 -0.12 -4.92
C ILE A 77 -1.18 -0.46 -3.68
N PHE A 78 -1.13 -1.70 -3.17
CA PHE A 78 -1.81 -2.05 -1.92
C PHE A 78 -1.38 -1.17 -0.75
N ARG A 79 -0.07 -0.90 -0.62
CA ARG A 79 0.46 -0.02 0.45
C ARG A 79 -0.03 1.42 0.30
N SER A 80 0.00 1.95 -0.92
CA SER A 80 -0.48 3.31 -1.20
C SER A 80 -1.98 3.42 -0.95
N ALA A 81 -2.74 2.40 -1.35
CA ALA A 81 -4.18 2.32 -1.17
C ALA A 81 -4.58 2.28 0.33
N ASP A 82 -3.86 1.50 1.14
CA ASP A 82 -4.05 1.46 2.59
C ASP A 82 -3.78 2.84 3.23
N GLY A 83 -2.65 3.47 2.88
CA GLY A 83 -2.30 4.80 3.38
C GLY A 83 -3.25 5.91 2.93
N ALA A 84 -3.88 5.78 1.75
CA ALA A 84 -4.85 6.73 1.20
C ALA A 84 -6.30 6.45 1.63
N GLY A 85 -6.57 5.35 2.33
CA GLY A 85 -7.92 4.96 2.75
C GLY A 85 -8.80 4.50 1.59
N VAL A 86 -8.22 3.93 0.54
CA VAL A 86 -8.95 3.35 -0.59
C VAL A 86 -9.88 2.23 -0.10
N SER A 87 -11.13 2.25 -0.56
CA SER A 87 -12.17 1.33 -0.09
C SER A 87 -12.03 -0.09 -0.67
N HIS A 88 -11.67 -0.20 -1.95
CA HIS A 88 -11.58 -1.48 -2.64
C HIS A 88 -10.55 -1.50 -3.76
N ILE A 89 -9.96 -2.68 -4.03
CA ILE A 89 -9.09 -2.92 -5.19
C ILE A 89 -9.68 -4.07 -6.01
N TYR A 90 -10.07 -3.77 -7.24
CA TYR A 90 -10.48 -4.74 -8.25
C TYR A 90 -9.25 -5.21 -9.03
N CYS A 91 -8.81 -6.45 -8.84
CA CYS A 91 -7.74 -7.05 -9.64
C CYS A 91 -8.35 -7.69 -10.89
N CYS A 92 -8.01 -7.20 -12.08
CA CYS A 92 -8.62 -7.66 -13.34
C CYS A 92 -7.62 -8.40 -14.24
N GLY A 93 -8.14 -9.38 -14.98
CA GLY A 93 -7.38 -10.12 -15.99
C GLY A 93 -6.17 -10.85 -15.43
N THR A 94 -4.97 -10.50 -15.89
CA THR A 94 -3.71 -11.12 -15.46
C THR A 94 -3.11 -10.49 -14.20
N THR A 95 -3.77 -9.50 -13.59
CA THR A 95 -3.29 -8.82 -12.38
C THR A 95 -3.12 -9.82 -11.22
N PRO A 96 -1.92 -9.92 -10.62
CA PRO A 96 -1.70 -10.75 -9.44
C PRO A 96 -2.58 -10.31 -8.27
N THR A 97 -3.28 -11.25 -7.66
CA THR A 97 -4.20 -10.95 -6.55
C THR A 97 -3.48 -10.83 -5.20
N ALA A 98 -4.17 -10.34 -4.18
CA ALA A 98 -3.73 -10.31 -2.77
C ALA A 98 -3.25 -11.68 -2.23
N LYS A 99 -3.71 -12.79 -2.84
CA LYS A 99 -3.31 -14.15 -2.45
C LYS A 99 -1.94 -14.56 -2.97
N HIS A 100 -1.39 -13.84 -3.97
CA HIS A 100 -0.11 -14.18 -4.59
C HIS A 100 1.06 -13.96 -3.60
N PRO A 101 1.96 -14.97 -3.39
CA PRO A 101 3.01 -14.88 -2.37
C PRO A 101 3.95 -13.66 -2.52
N LYS A 102 4.31 -13.28 -3.76
CA LYS A 102 5.15 -12.12 -4.01
C LYS A 102 4.41 -10.80 -3.75
N VAL A 103 3.09 -10.72 -4.01
CA VAL A 103 2.28 -9.55 -3.64
C VAL A 103 2.27 -9.40 -2.12
N LYS A 104 2.01 -10.46 -1.35
CA LYS A 104 2.07 -10.44 0.11
C LYS A 104 3.42 -9.94 0.64
N LYS A 105 4.51 -10.36 0.01
CA LYS A 105 5.85 -9.90 0.38
C LYS A 105 6.04 -8.40 0.10
N ALA A 106 5.51 -7.89 -1.01
CA ALA A 106 5.67 -6.51 -1.43
C ALA A 106 4.71 -5.55 -0.73
N SER A 107 3.51 -6.01 -0.38
CA SER A 107 2.45 -5.19 0.25
C SER A 107 2.65 -4.99 1.76
N LEU A 108 3.51 -5.80 2.41
CA LEU A 108 3.84 -5.69 3.84
C LEU A 108 2.62 -5.72 4.76
N GLY A 109 1.61 -6.50 4.42
CA GLY A 109 0.37 -6.64 5.21
C GLY A 109 -0.81 -5.77 4.74
N ALA A 110 -0.59 -4.77 3.87
CA ALA A 110 -1.66 -3.91 3.36
C ALA A 110 -2.75 -4.70 2.59
N GLU A 111 -2.39 -5.84 1.99
CA GLU A 111 -3.32 -6.75 1.32
C GLU A 111 -4.34 -7.43 2.26
N LEU A 112 -4.10 -7.34 3.57
CA LEU A 112 -5.04 -7.84 4.60
C LEU A 112 -6.02 -6.74 5.05
N ILE A 113 -5.70 -5.48 4.76
CA ILE A 113 -6.45 -4.30 5.22
C ILE A 113 -7.41 -3.84 4.14
N VAL A 114 -6.92 -3.62 2.91
CA VAL A 114 -7.73 -3.14 1.80
C VAL A 114 -8.60 -4.26 1.26
N SER A 115 -9.91 -4.02 1.12
CA SER A 115 -10.83 -4.97 0.50
C SER A 115 -10.45 -5.23 -0.95
N THR A 116 -10.59 -6.47 -1.42
CA THR A 116 -10.18 -6.82 -2.79
C THR A 116 -11.04 -7.93 -3.39
N SER A 117 -11.23 -7.86 -4.70
CA SER A 117 -11.86 -8.90 -5.49
C SER A 117 -11.12 -9.15 -6.81
N TYR A 118 -11.40 -10.28 -7.46
CA TYR A 118 -10.82 -10.63 -8.74
C TYR A 118 -11.90 -10.74 -9.81
N HIS A 119 -11.65 -10.13 -10.96
CA HIS A 119 -12.54 -10.13 -12.12
C HIS A 119 -11.75 -10.53 -13.38
N ARG A 120 -12.35 -11.36 -14.23
CA ARG A 120 -11.67 -11.83 -15.45
C ARG A 120 -11.57 -10.79 -16.55
N ASN A 121 -12.51 -9.84 -16.58
CA ASN A 121 -12.64 -8.85 -17.64
C ASN A 121 -12.89 -7.48 -17.04
N SER A 122 -11.94 -6.57 -17.23
CA SER A 122 -11.96 -5.20 -16.74
C SER A 122 -13.05 -4.35 -17.39
N LEU A 123 -13.29 -4.52 -18.70
CA LEU A 123 -14.30 -3.75 -19.43
C LEU A 123 -15.72 -4.09 -18.96
N VAL A 124 -15.99 -5.39 -18.73
CA VAL A 124 -17.30 -5.81 -18.20
C VAL A 124 -17.52 -5.20 -16.82
N LEU A 125 -16.53 -5.28 -15.95
CA LEU A 125 -16.62 -4.68 -14.62
C LEU A 125 -16.76 -3.16 -14.67
N ALA A 126 -15.99 -2.47 -15.51
CA ALA A 126 -16.09 -1.02 -15.67
C ALA A 126 -17.50 -0.60 -16.15
N ALA A 127 -18.07 -1.34 -17.09
CA ALA A 127 -19.45 -1.10 -17.54
C ALA A 127 -20.48 -1.30 -16.41
N GLU A 128 -20.33 -2.34 -15.59
CA GLU A 128 -21.20 -2.59 -14.42
C GLU A 128 -21.10 -1.47 -13.39
N LEU A 129 -19.88 -1.04 -13.05
CA LEU A 129 -19.63 0.05 -12.11
C LEU A 129 -20.17 1.39 -12.65
N HIS A 130 -19.99 1.66 -13.96
CA HIS A 130 -20.55 2.84 -14.58
C HIS A 130 -22.09 2.83 -14.57
N ALA A 131 -22.70 1.70 -14.87
CA ALA A 131 -24.16 1.54 -14.76
C ALA A 131 -24.67 1.73 -13.32
N ALA A 132 -23.85 1.44 -12.33
CA ALA A 132 -24.09 1.73 -10.91
C ALA A 132 -23.78 3.19 -10.52
N HIS A 133 -23.55 4.09 -11.49
CA HIS A 133 -23.25 5.51 -11.32
C HIS A 133 -21.88 5.82 -10.71
N ALA A 134 -20.91 4.90 -10.75
CA ALA A 134 -19.52 5.22 -10.37
C ALA A 134 -18.89 6.14 -11.43
N LEU A 135 -18.04 7.07 -10.97
CA LEU A 135 -17.17 7.86 -11.82
C LEU A 135 -15.92 7.05 -12.17
N ILE A 136 -15.70 6.79 -13.45
CA ILE A 136 -14.52 6.06 -13.93
C ILE A 136 -13.49 7.07 -14.42
N ILE A 137 -12.27 7.02 -13.86
CA ILE A 137 -11.14 7.88 -14.24
C ILE A 137 -9.98 6.98 -14.64
N ALA A 138 -9.58 7.05 -15.91
CA ALA A 138 -8.42 6.36 -16.44
C ALA A 138 -7.14 7.16 -16.16
N LEU A 139 -6.17 6.52 -15.47
CA LEU A 139 -4.85 7.10 -15.24
C LEU A 139 -3.90 6.61 -16.32
N GLU A 140 -3.81 7.36 -17.41
CA GLU A 140 -3.02 7.02 -18.59
C GLU A 140 -2.32 8.27 -19.14
N SER A 141 -1.21 8.08 -19.82
CA SER A 141 -0.47 9.15 -20.50
C SER A 141 -0.61 8.99 -22.01
N THR A 142 -1.57 9.70 -22.59
CA THR A 142 -1.83 9.75 -24.03
C THR A 142 -1.77 11.20 -24.53
N PRO A 143 -1.68 11.44 -25.85
CA PRO A 143 -1.74 12.81 -26.40
C PRO A 143 -3.01 13.58 -26.02
N GLU A 144 -4.10 12.88 -25.75
CA GLU A 144 -5.42 13.43 -25.38
C GLU A 144 -5.60 13.56 -23.86
N SER A 145 -4.65 13.09 -23.07
CA SER A 145 -4.73 13.13 -21.60
C SER A 145 -4.64 14.57 -21.08
N THR A 146 -5.47 14.86 -20.09
CA THR A 146 -5.36 16.10 -19.30
C THR A 146 -4.43 15.86 -18.11
N SER A 147 -3.57 16.81 -17.79
CA SER A 147 -2.73 16.74 -16.60
C SER A 147 -3.61 16.55 -15.36
N PHE A 148 -3.24 15.59 -14.50
CA PHE A 148 -3.97 15.35 -13.24
C PHE A 148 -4.06 16.61 -12.38
N PHE A 149 -3.04 17.47 -12.40
CA PHE A 149 -3.02 18.72 -11.62
C PHE A 149 -3.91 19.81 -12.22
N ASP A 150 -4.21 19.72 -13.52
CA ASP A 150 -5.10 20.65 -14.24
C ASP A 150 -6.52 20.09 -14.35
N PHE A 151 -6.73 18.85 -13.93
CA PHE A 151 -8.02 18.18 -13.99
C PHE A 151 -8.92 18.70 -12.86
N ALA A 152 -9.77 19.67 -13.20
CA ALA A 152 -10.80 20.16 -12.30
C ALA A 152 -12.01 19.23 -12.34
N PHE A 153 -12.13 18.31 -11.40
CA PHE A 153 -13.35 17.55 -11.24
C PHE A 153 -14.08 17.95 -9.96
N SER A 154 -15.39 18.00 -10.07
CA SER A 154 -16.23 18.20 -8.90
C SER A 154 -16.32 16.88 -8.15
N PHE A 155 -15.51 16.74 -7.10
CA PHE A 155 -15.59 15.58 -6.23
C PHE A 155 -16.95 15.54 -5.52
N ASN A 156 -17.73 14.52 -5.81
CA ASN A 156 -18.93 14.23 -5.06
C ASN A 156 -18.62 13.14 -4.02
N PRO A 157 -18.55 13.46 -2.72
CA PRO A 157 -18.20 12.48 -1.69
C PRO A 157 -19.21 11.34 -1.55
N GLN A 158 -20.39 11.46 -2.16
CA GLN A 158 -21.42 10.40 -2.19
C GLN A 158 -21.31 9.47 -3.41
N GLN A 159 -20.50 9.85 -4.40
CA GLN A 159 -20.30 9.07 -5.61
C GLN A 159 -19.03 8.23 -5.49
N GLU A 160 -19.12 6.94 -5.78
CA GLU A 160 -17.94 6.09 -5.89
C GLU A 160 -17.08 6.55 -7.08
N THR A 161 -15.77 6.67 -6.86
CA THR A 161 -14.79 7.00 -7.90
C THR A 161 -13.86 5.83 -8.10
N ILE A 162 -13.76 5.36 -9.34
CA ILE A 162 -12.89 4.25 -9.71
C ILE A 162 -11.69 4.80 -10.47
N LEU A 163 -10.50 4.68 -9.91
CA LEU A 163 -9.26 4.99 -10.63
C LEU A 163 -8.78 3.73 -11.34
N VAL A 164 -8.71 3.79 -12.66
CA VAL A 164 -8.23 2.68 -13.50
C VAL A 164 -6.74 2.84 -13.75
N ILE A 165 -5.97 1.79 -13.47
CA ILE A 165 -4.54 1.70 -13.69
C ILE A 165 -4.28 0.54 -14.64
N GLY A 166 -3.70 0.81 -15.79
CA GLY A 166 -3.46 -0.15 -16.86
C GLY A 166 -2.15 -0.91 -16.74
N ASN A 167 -1.98 -1.83 -17.67
CA ASN A 167 -0.78 -2.64 -17.85
C ASN A 167 0.46 -1.74 -18.07
N GLU A 168 1.60 -2.13 -17.50
CA GLU A 168 2.83 -1.33 -17.51
C GLU A 168 3.43 -1.14 -18.93
N ILE A 169 2.96 -1.90 -19.92
CA ILE A 169 3.48 -1.86 -21.28
C ILE A 169 2.40 -1.41 -22.27
N SER A 170 1.20 -2.00 -22.20
CA SER A 170 0.13 -1.73 -23.15
C SER A 170 -0.82 -0.62 -22.70
N GLY A 171 -0.71 -0.17 -21.45
CA GLY A 171 -1.67 0.79 -20.90
C GLY A 171 -3.01 0.14 -20.52
N ILE A 172 -4.06 0.96 -20.52
CA ILE A 172 -5.44 0.56 -20.24
C ILE A 172 -6.06 0.00 -21.51
N ASP A 173 -6.90 -1.03 -21.37
CA ASP A 173 -7.69 -1.58 -22.48
C ASP A 173 -8.67 -0.50 -22.98
N PRO A 174 -8.63 -0.13 -24.28
CA PRO A 174 -9.41 0.97 -24.85
C PRO A 174 -10.92 0.72 -24.90
#